data_028eff846296eda53b63b0feae9a4283
#
_entry.id   028eff846296eda53b63b0feae9a4283
#
_cell.length_a   1.000
_cell.length_b   1.000
_cell.length_c   1.000
_cell.angle_alpha   90.00
_cell.angle_beta   90.00
_cell.angle_gamma   90.00
#
_symmetry.space_group_name_H-M   'P 1'
#
loop_
_entity.id
_entity.type
_entity.pdbx_description
1 polymer ?
#
loop_
_entity_poly.entity_id
_entity_poly.type
_entity_poly.pdbx_seq_one_letter_code
_entity_poly.pdbx_strand_id
1 'polypeptide(L)'
;QEAREHAETYAWIESQIKTMVEKGHRIELHLHPHWLDATWNTSKESWDFPSYEHYAIQTLPQDKIREIVYDCTELLNGIARTVQYDYQVKAYRAGGWCVDPFEKIATALLNAGIMVDSSVIPGFIMSGTTHHADYSDINPTAFYRFDHDLRDAVPNGQFIEIPVNCYKETVKNKLTNVLSRNIHRLSSRPYGDGLGLSIIARRTILGKLYSFLTRQANLQLYSLDGYVNFQSLRKNLDNSLLDFITIVAHPKSLTKSSLRAIELLGKKGYKLHSFEYIY
;
A
#
# COMPACT_ATOMS: atom_id res chain seq x y z
N GLN A 1 26.37 -20.51 -5.96
CA GLN A 1 25.12 -20.53 -6.72
C GLN A 1 24.14 -19.53 -6.12
N GLU A 2 23.84 -19.61 -4.82
CA GLU A 2 22.93 -18.70 -4.09
C GLU A 2 23.30 -17.22 -4.26
N ALA A 3 24.56 -16.84 -4.03
CA ALA A 3 25.01 -15.46 -4.20
C ALA A 3 24.83 -14.94 -5.64
N ARG A 4 24.91 -15.82 -6.65
CA ARG A 4 24.68 -15.47 -8.04
C ARG A 4 23.21 -15.24 -8.36
N GLU A 5 22.33 -16.09 -7.84
CA GLU A 5 20.89 -15.96 -8.02
C GLU A 5 20.36 -14.69 -7.35
N HIS A 6 20.88 -14.33 -6.16
CA HIS A 6 20.55 -13.05 -5.53
C HIS A 6 21.04 -11.84 -6.32
N ALA A 7 22.24 -11.89 -6.88
CA ALA A 7 22.78 -10.82 -7.72
C ALA A 7 21.94 -10.62 -9.01
N GLU A 8 21.51 -11.71 -9.64
CA GLU A 8 20.67 -11.65 -10.84
C GLU A 8 19.28 -11.06 -10.50
N THR A 9 18.67 -11.46 -9.37
CA THR A 9 17.39 -10.91 -8.91
C THR A 9 17.50 -9.42 -8.59
N TYR A 10 18.58 -9.01 -7.91
CA TYR A 10 18.84 -7.60 -7.61
C TYR A 10 18.97 -6.77 -8.89
N ALA A 11 19.78 -7.22 -9.85
CA ALA A 11 19.98 -6.53 -11.13
C ALA A 11 18.66 -6.39 -11.92
N TRP A 12 17.80 -7.39 -11.84
CA TRP A 12 16.49 -7.35 -12.48
C TRP A 12 15.56 -6.32 -11.83
N ILE A 13 15.50 -6.27 -10.49
CA ILE A 13 14.71 -5.28 -9.75
C ILE A 13 15.23 -3.87 -10.03
N GLU A 14 16.56 -3.68 -10.00
CA GLU A 14 17.21 -2.41 -10.32
C GLU A 14 16.84 -1.93 -11.73
N SER A 15 16.87 -2.82 -12.73
CA SER A 15 16.47 -2.52 -14.10
C SER A 15 15.00 -2.12 -14.20
N GLN A 16 14.11 -2.77 -13.45
CA GLN A 16 12.70 -2.39 -13.40
C GLN A 16 12.51 -0.97 -12.83
N ILE A 17 13.18 -0.66 -11.71
CA ILE A 17 13.12 0.67 -11.10
C ILE A 17 13.59 1.73 -12.10
N LYS A 18 14.72 1.53 -12.76
CA LYS A 18 15.24 2.43 -13.80
C LYS A 18 14.22 2.64 -14.93
N THR A 19 13.66 1.56 -15.43
CA THR A 19 12.63 1.63 -16.50
C THR A 19 11.39 2.40 -16.06
N MET A 20 10.97 2.27 -14.80
CA MET A 20 9.84 3.02 -14.26
C MET A 20 10.15 4.52 -14.21
N VAL A 21 11.33 4.90 -13.72
CA VAL A 21 11.77 6.31 -13.67
C VAL A 21 11.90 6.89 -15.07
N GLU A 22 12.47 6.17 -16.05
CA GLU A 22 12.56 6.56 -17.45
C GLU A 22 11.19 6.87 -18.08
N LYS A 23 10.16 6.15 -17.63
CA LYS A 23 8.77 6.35 -18.08
C LYS A 23 8.01 7.43 -17.29
N GLY A 24 8.68 8.15 -16.40
CA GLY A 24 8.08 9.20 -15.59
C GLY A 24 7.25 8.69 -14.40
N HIS A 25 7.43 7.44 -13.99
CA HIS A 25 6.82 6.95 -12.75
C HIS A 25 7.67 7.32 -11.53
N ARG A 26 7.01 7.51 -10.39
CA ARG A 26 7.67 7.71 -9.11
C ARG A 26 7.96 6.38 -8.43
N ILE A 27 9.13 6.31 -7.81
CA ILE A 27 9.54 5.22 -6.92
C ILE A 27 9.62 5.79 -5.52
N GLU A 28 8.82 5.27 -4.62
CA GLU A 28 8.68 5.78 -3.25
C GLU A 28 8.92 4.67 -2.22
N LEU A 29 9.18 5.06 -0.97
CA LEU A 29 9.57 4.13 0.08
C LEU A 29 8.37 3.33 0.62
N HIS A 30 8.50 2.00 0.62
CA HIS A 30 7.52 1.09 1.21
C HIS A 30 8.22 -0.05 1.96
N LEU A 31 8.22 0.03 3.29
CA LEU A 31 8.96 -0.89 4.15
C LEU A 31 8.05 -1.96 4.76
N HIS A 32 8.58 -3.17 4.79
CA HIS A 32 8.03 -4.32 5.52
C HIS A 32 9.07 -4.86 6.51
N PRO A 33 9.19 -4.27 7.71
CA PRO A 33 10.30 -4.56 8.63
C PRO A 33 10.40 -6.01 9.09
N HIS A 34 9.31 -6.79 9.07
CA HIS A 34 9.35 -8.22 9.40
C HIS A 34 10.27 -9.06 8.48
N TRP A 35 10.68 -8.51 7.34
CA TRP A 35 11.70 -9.14 6.49
C TRP A 35 13.09 -9.15 7.13
N LEU A 36 13.35 -8.33 8.16
CA LEU A 36 14.59 -8.38 8.94
C LEU A 36 14.74 -9.70 9.70
N ASP A 37 13.62 -10.34 10.04
CA ASP A 37 13.57 -11.59 10.78
C ASP A 37 13.44 -12.80 9.83
N ALA A 38 13.35 -12.58 8.52
CA ALA A 38 13.19 -13.64 7.54
C ALA A 38 14.46 -14.48 7.39
N THR A 39 14.30 -15.78 7.30
CA THR A 39 15.39 -16.72 7.05
C THR A 39 15.09 -17.57 5.83
N TRP A 40 16.09 -17.76 4.97
CA TRP A 40 15.93 -18.64 3.81
C TRP A 40 15.95 -20.11 4.23
N ASN A 41 14.94 -20.84 3.86
CA ASN A 41 14.85 -22.29 4.09
C ASN A 41 15.19 -23.04 2.80
N THR A 42 16.41 -23.55 2.73
CA THR A 42 16.92 -24.24 1.54
C THR A 42 16.12 -25.51 1.21
N SER A 43 15.58 -26.20 2.21
CA SER A 43 14.81 -27.44 1.98
C SER A 43 13.42 -27.20 1.40
N LYS A 44 12.84 -26.03 1.67
CA LYS A 44 11.52 -25.61 1.15
C LYS A 44 11.61 -24.67 -0.04
N GLU A 45 12.81 -24.19 -0.35
CA GLU A 45 13.05 -23.12 -1.34
C GLU A 45 12.14 -21.91 -1.10
N SER A 46 12.02 -21.49 0.16
CA SER A 46 11.13 -20.40 0.57
C SER A 46 11.65 -19.66 1.79
N TRP A 47 11.17 -18.44 1.99
CA TRP A 47 11.43 -17.67 3.19
C TRP A 47 10.53 -18.14 4.35
N ASP A 48 11.15 -18.46 5.48
CA ASP A 48 10.48 -18.68 6.75
C ASP A 48 10.48 -17.37 7.56
N PHE A 49 9.36 -17.06 8.17
CA PHE A 49 9.17 -15.93 9.08
C PHE A 49 8.96 -16.45 10.49
N PRO A 50 10.01 -16.60 11.30
CA PRO A 50 9.91 -17.15 12.64
C PRO A 50 9.13 -16.25 13.60
N SER A 51 9.14 -14.94 13.34
CA SER A 51 8.42 -13.94 14.11
C SER A 51 7.81 -12.87 13.19
N TYR A 52 6.72 -12.28 13.64
CA TYR A 52 6.12 -11.08 13.07
C TYR A 52 6.14 -9.92 14.08
N GLU A 53 7.00 -9.97 15.08
CA GLU A 53 7.13 -8.94 16.10
C GLU A 53 7.41 -7.57 15.47
N HIS A 54 8.25 -7.55 14.43
CA HIS A 54 8.59 -6.35 13.68
C HIS A 54 7.69 -6.10 12.46
N TYR A 55 6.43 -6.53 12.51
CA TYR A 55 5.51 -6.28 11.38
C TYR A 55 5.27 -4.79 11.14
N ALA A 56 5.03 -4.03 12.20
CA ALA A 56 4.93 -2.58 12.15
C ALA A 56 6.29 -1.95 12.49
N ILE A 57 6.69 -0.93 11.73
CA ILE A 57 8.00 -0.28 11.91
C ILE A 57 8.18 0.32 13.31
N GLN A 58 7.09 0.73 13.94
CA GLN A 58 7.08 1.33 15.29
C GLN A 58 7.51 0.36 16.40
N THR A 59 7.58 -0.94 16.11
CA THR A 59 8.05 -1.94 17.08
C THR A 59 9.58 -2.00 17.14
N LEU A 60 10.27 -1.45 16.16
CA LEU A 60 11.73 -1.37 16.14
C LEU A 60 12.26 -0.28 17.08
N PRO A 61 13.51 -0.43 17.59
CA PRO A 61 14.23 0.65 18.27
C PRO A 61 14.42 1.87 17.37
N GLN A 62 14.44 3.06 17.95
CA GLN A 62 14.52 4.33 17.22
C GLN A 62 15.75 4.48 16.31
N ASP A 63 16.89 4.00 16.76
CA ASP A 63 18.14 3.97 15.97
C ASP A 63 17.99 3.05 14.75
N LYS A 64 17.34 1.90 14.92
CA LYS A 64 17.09 0.98 13.82
C LYS A 64 16.06 1.52 12.81
N ILE A 65 15.04 2.23 13.30
CA ILE A 65 14.11 2.94 12.40
C ILE A 65 14.86 3.95 11.54
N ARG A 66 15.72 4.78 12.15
CA ARG A 66 16.52 5.78 11.42
C ARG A 66 17.44 5.14 10.38
N GLU A 67 18.16 4.09 10.77
CA GLU A 67 19.05 3.33 9.89
C GLU A 67 18.30 2.82 8.66
N ILE A 68 17.22 2.06 8.85
CA ILE A 68 16.49 1.41 7.76
C ILE A 68 15.85 2.44 6.84
N VAL A 69 15.21 3.47 7.39
CA VAL A 69 14.59 4.53 6.57
C VAL A 69 15.64 5.22 5.73
N TYR A 70 16.78 5.57 6.31
CA TYR A 70 17.88 6.23 5.60
C TYR A 70 18.49 5.32 4.51
N ASP A 71 18.89 4.10 4.86
CA ASP A 71 19.56 3.18 3.95
C ASP A 71 18.69 2.80 2.77
N CYS A 72 17.41 2.47 3.02
CA CYS A 72 16.47 2.13 1.96
C CYS A 72 16.13 3.33 1.06
N THR A 73 16.04 4.53 1.64
CA THR A 73 15.83 5.76 0.87
C THR A 73 17.02 6.06 -0.03
N GLU A 74 18.25 5.99 0.50
CA GLU A 74 19.45 6.23 -0.30
C GLU A 74 19.70 5.15 -1.36
N LEU A 75 19.34 3.90 -1.08
CA LEU A 75 19.35 2.84 -2.10
C LEU A 75 18.43 3.17 -3.28
N LEU A 76 17.18 3.54 -3.01
CA LEU A 76 16.21 3.92 -4.06
C LEU A 76 16.65 5.17 -4.80
N ASN A 77 17.10 6.20 -4.08
CA ASN A 77 17.65 7.42 -4.66
C ASN A 77 18.86 7.12 -5.56
N GLY A 78 19.79 6.28 -5.09
CA GLY A 78 20.97 5.89 -5.86
C GLY A 78 20.63 5.22 -7.19
N ILE A 79 19.68 4.29 -7.18
CA ILE A 79 19.21 3.63 -8.41
C ILE A 79 18.52 4.65 -9.32
N ALA A 80 17.59 5.43 -8.80
CA ALA A 80 16.80 6.35 -9.59
C ALA A 80 17.64 7.50 -10.19
N ARG A 81 18.66 8.00 -9.47
CA ARG A 81 19.58 9.05 -9.93
C ARG A 81 20.45 8.61 -11.11
N THR A 82 20.59 7.33 -11.37
CA THR A 82 21.28 6.85 -12.60
C THR A 82 20.49 7.20 -13.87
N VAL A 83 19.20 7.51 -13.72
CA VAL A 83 18.27 7.86 -14.82
C VAL A 83 17.88 9.35 -14.73
N GLN A 84 17.50 9.81 -13.55
CA GLN A 84 17.10 11.20 -13.31
C GLN A 84 17.97 11.77 -12.18
N TYR A 85 18.93 12.61 -12.53
CA TYR A 85 20.01 13.08 -11.64
C TYR A 85 19.52 13.70 -10.32
N ASP A 86 18.44 14.46 -10.35
CA ASP A 86 17.86 15.17 -9.20
C ASP A 86 16.77 14.38 -8.46
N TYR A 87 16.65 13.08 -8.76
CA TYR A 87 15.63 12.24 -8.15
C TYR A 87 15.75 12.18 -6.63
N GLN A 88 14.62 12.32 -5.97
CA GLN A 88 14.48 12.16 -4.52
C GLN A 88 13.20 11.39 -4.21
N VAL A 89 13.32 10.38 -3.35
CA VAL A 89 12.18 9.74 -2.68
C VAL A 89 11.55 10.78 -1.76
N LYS A 90 10.25 10.98 -1.85
CA LYS A 90 9.51 12.01 -1.10
C LYS A 90 8.33 11.48 -0.33
N ALA A 91 7.89 10.25 -0.65
CA ALA A 91 6.73 9.65 -0.03
C ALA A 91 7.07 8.31 0.64
N TYR A 92 6.32 8.00 1.67
CA TYR A 92 6.38 6.76 2.42
C TYR A 92 5.01 6.10 2.49
N ARG A 93 4.99 4.79 2.51
CA ARG A 93 3.82 3.99 2.90
C ARG A 93 4.25 2.85 3.82
N ALA A 94 3.61 2.75 4.98
CA ALA A 94 3.89 1.69 5.93
C ALA A 94 3.44 0.31 5.40
N GLY A 95 4.26 -0.71 5.63
CA GLY A 95 3.87 -2.09 5.43
C GLY A 95 2.63 -2.42 6.27
N GLY A 96 1.62 -3.04 5.64
CA GLY A 96 0.34 -3.31 6.29
C GLY A 96 -0.43 -2.07 6.75
N TRP A 97 -0.10 -0.88 6.25
CA TRP A 97 -0.71 0.40 6.61
C TRP A 97 -0.61 0.76 8.09
N CYS A 98 0.34 0.18 8.81
CA CYS A 98 0.52 0.40 10.24
C CYS A 98 1.58 1.49 10.49
N VAL A 99 1.16 2.73 10.67
CA VAL A 99 2.04 3.89 10.94
C VAL A 99 1.66 4.64 12.22
N ASP A 100 0.74 4.12 13.00
CA ASP A 100 0.28 4.69 14.27
C ASP A 100 1.01 4.02 15.48
N PRO A 101 1.67 4.78 16.38
CA PRO A 101 1.82 6.22 16.39
C PRO A 101 2.88 6.73 15.39
N PHE A 102 2.53 7.76 14.63
CA PHE A 102 3.39 8.34 13.59
C PHE A 102 4.66 9.00 14.12
N GLU A 103 4.60 9.59 15.29
CA GLU A 103 5.73 10.29 15.95
C GLU A 103 7.00 9.43 16.02
N LYS A 104 6.86 8.10 16.11
CA LYS A 104 8.00 7.18 16.14
C LYS A 104 8.81 7.15 14.86
N ILE A 105 8.21 7.45 13.72
CA ILE A 105 8.89 7.44 12.42
C ILE A 105 9.15 8.85 11.88
N ALA A 106 8.42 9.86 12.36
CA ALA A 106 8.43 11.23 11.85
C ALA A 106 9.84 11.79 11.65
N THR A 107 10.67 11.76 12.69
CA THR A 107 12.05 12.27 12.62
C THR A 107 12.91 11.52 11.59
N ALA A 108 12.73 10.20 11.45
CA ALA A 108 13.48 9.41 10.47
C ALA A 108 13.08 9.79 9.05
N LEU A 109 11.79 9.98 8.79
CA LEU A 109 11.27 10.42 7.49
C LEU A 109 11.78 11.83 7.13
N LEU A 110 11.70 12.79 8.05
CA LEU A 110 12.21 14.15 7.82
C LEU A 110 13.70 14.16 7.49
N ASN A 111 14.51 13.40 8.24
CA ASN A 111 15.95 13.30 8.00
C ASN A 111 16.28 12.67 6.64
N ALA A 112 15.39 11.83 6.11
CA ALA A 112 15.51 11.24 4.77
C ALA A 112 14.89 12.13 3.67
N GLY A 113 14.33 13.30 4.00
CA GLY A 113 13.68 14.21 3.04
C GLY A 113 12.28 13.77 2.62
N ILE A 114 11.65 12.89 3.37
CA ILE A 114 10.32 12.34 3.10
C ILE A 114 9.30 13.12 3.92
N MET A 115 8.36 13.78 3.23
CA MET A 115 7.33 14.61 3.85
C MET A 115 5.90 14.16 3.49
N VAL A 116 5.75 13.12 2.68
CA VAL A 116 4.44 12.59 2.31
C VAL A 116 4.28 11.20 2.92
N ASP A 117 3.16 10.95 3.60
CA ASP A 117 2.72 9.63 4.00
C ASP A 117 1.47 9.22 3.21
N SER A 118 1.32 7.93 2.95
CA SER A 118 0.12 7.36 2.32
C SER A 118 -0.22 6.02 2.96
N SER A 119 -0.35 6.04 4.28
CA SER A 119 -0.60 4.82 5.08
C SER A 119 -2.00 4.79 5.69
N VAL A 120 -2.65 5.92 5.86
CA VAL A 120 -3.95 6.02 6.52
C VAL A 120 -5.07 5.46 5.63
N ILE A 121 -5.92 4.62 6.21
CA ILE A 121 -7.18 4.17 5.60
C ILE A 121 -8.33 4.75 6.44
N PRO A 122 -8.96 5.86 6.03
CA PRO A 122 -9.97 6.52 6.84
C PRO A 122 -11.13 5.61 7.25
N GLY A 123 -11.48 5.64 8.53
CA GLY A 123 -12.55 4.83 9.10
C GLY A 123 -12.19 3.37 9.37
N PHE A 124 -10.93 2.97 9.20
CA PHE A 124 -10.48 1.59 9.36
C PHE A 124 -9.73 1.38 10.68
N ILE A 125 -9.92 0.22 11.30
CA ILE A 125 -9.14 -0.24 12.45
C ILE A 125 -8.42 -1.52 12.04
N MET A 126 -7.12 -1.53 12.16
CA MET A 126 -6.30 -2.72 12.04
C MET A 126 -5.88 -3.16 13.42
N SER A 127 -6.17 -4.41 13.77
CA SER A 127 -5.77 -4.99 15.03
C SER A 127 -5.31 -6.42 14.81
N GLY A 128 -4.07 -6.67 15.13
CA GLY A 128 -3.43 -7.96 15.13
C GLY A 128 -2.64 -8.17 16.41
N THR A 129 -2.00 -9.30 16.56
CA THR A 129 -1.14 -9.60 17.72
C THR A 129 0.14 -8.77 17.74
N THR A 130 0.60 -8.33 16.58
CA THR A 130 1.90 -7.66 16.37
C THR A 130 1.77 -6.28 15.73
N HIS A 131 0.55 -5.84 15.44
CA HIS A 131 0.31 -4.55 14.81
C HIS A 131 -1.05 -4.00 15.19
N HIS A 132 -1.09 -2.70 15.37
CA HIS A 132 -2.33 -1.97 15.63
C HIS A 132 -2.26 -0.61 14.95
N ALA A 133 -3.36 -0.20 14.33
CA ALA A 133 -3.57 1.16 13.89
C ALA A 133 -5.07 1.45 13.89
N ASP A 134 -5.44 2.59 14.47
CA ASP A 134 -6.83 3.02 14.54
C ASP A 134 -7.01 4.34 13.79
N TYR A 135 -7.66 4.27 12.65
CA TYR A 135 -7.99 5.41 11.79
C TYR A 135 -9.49 5.67 11.75
N SER A 136 -10.24 5.15 12.75
CA SER A 136 -11.72 5.22 12.76
C SER A 136 -12.24 6.65 12.83
N ASP A 137 -11.49 7.55 13.45
CA ASP A 137 -11.84 8.95 13.66
C ASP A 137 -11.34 9.86 12.51
N ILE A 138 -10.55 9.32 11.60
CA ILE A 138 -10.07 10.08 10.45
C ILE A 138 -11.14 10.06 9.35
N ASN A 139 -11.57 11.26 8.94
CA ASN A 139 -12.56 11.40 7.89
C ASN A 139 -11.95 11.21 6.49
N PRO A 140 -12.70 10.65 5.52
CA PRO A 140 -12.26 10.59 4.15
C PRO A 140 -11.97 11.99 3.60
N THR A 141 -10.76 12.16 3.06
CA THR A 141 -10.30 13.40 2.42
C THR A 141 -9.35 13.04 1.29
N ALA A 142 -9.09 13.98 0.39
CA ALA A 142 -8.11 13.81 -0.68
C ALA A 142 -6.68 13.82 -0.11
N PHE A 143 -6.37 14.81 0.73
CA PHE A 143 -5.13 14.92 1.49
C PHE A 143 -5.31 15.94 2.62
N TYR A 144 -4.39 15.93 3.59
CA TYR A 144 -4.31 16.93 4.65
C TYR A 144 -2.87 17.07 5.16
N ARG A 145 -2.58 18.16 5.85
CA ARG A 145 -1.29 18.35 6.51
C ARG A 145 -1.40 18.07 7.99
N PHE A 146 -0.31 17.59 8.58
CA PHE A 146 -0.20 17.28 10.01
C PHE A 146 1.28 17.37 10.45
N ASP A 147 1.53 17.31 11.77
CA ASP A 147 2.89 17.32 12.31
C ASP A 147 3.28 15.99 12.96
N HIS A 148 2.59 15.61 14.04
CA HIS A 148 2.97 14.46 14.86
C HIS A 148 1.87 13.40 14.98
N ASP A 149 0.62 13.81 15.02
CA ASP A 149 -0.53 12.91 15.08
C ASP A 149 -1.33 12.97 13.77
N LEU A 150 -1.55 11.81 13.20
CA LEU A 150 -2.33 11.62 11.97
C LEU A 150 -3.79 12.09 12.09
N ARG A 151 -4.29 12.27 13.33
CA ARG A 151 -5.66 12.73 13.63
C ARG A 151 -5.76 14.24 13.67
N ASP A 152 -4.64 14.93 13.88
CA ASP A 152 -4.58 16.36 14.05
C ASP A 152 -4.17 17.06 12.75
N ALA A 153 -5.17 17.47 11.97
CA ALA A 153 -4.92 18.23 10.75
C ALA A 153 -4.42 19.64 11.10
N VAL A 154 -3.23 19.99 10.62
CA VAL A 154 -2.57 21.28 10.84
C VAL A 154 -2.37 21.99 9.49
N PRO A 155 -2.90 23.21 9.25
CA PRO A 155 -2.85 23.87 7.94
C PRO A 155 -1.46 24.00 7.32
N ASN A 156 -0.43 24.21 8.15
CA ASN A 156 0.97 24.33 7.74
C ASN A 156 1.84 23.20 8.31
N GLY A 157 1.26 22.04 8.56
CA GLY A 157 1.97 20.86 9.07
C GLY A 157 3.11 20.45 8.14
N GLN A 158 4.14 19.85 8.74
CA GLN A 158 5.37 19.44 8.04
C GLN A 158 5.13 18.27 7.09
N PHE A 159 4.19 17.39 7.45
CA PHE A 159 3.82 16.23 6.64
C PHE A 159 2.54 16.44 5.87
N ILE A 160 2.40 15.71 4.78
CA ILE A 160 1.17 15.57 4.01
C ILE A 160 0.75 14.11 4.08
N GLU A 161 -0.45 13.86 4.59
CA GLU A 161 -1.10 12.57 4.43
C GLU A 161 -1.92 12.55 3.15
N ILE A 162 -1.71 11.53 2.33
CA ILE A 162 -2.53 11.20 1.16
C ILE A 162 -3.21 9.86 1.45
N PRO A 163 -4.42 9.87 2.03
CA PRO A 163 -5.04 8.64 2.51
C PRO A 163 -5.30 7.64 1.40
N VAL A 164 -5.19 6.37 1.75
CA VAL A 164 -5.68 5.26 0.93
C VAL A 164 -7.20 5.26 0.99
N ASN A 165 -7.83 5.84 -0.01
CA ASN A 165 -9.25 6.07 0.00
C ASN A 165 -10.05 4.76 -0.07
N CYS A 166 -11.23 4.79 0.56
CA CYS A 166 -12.17 3.69 0.58
C CYS A 166 -13.60 4.20 0.37
N TYR A 167 -14.48 3.29 0.00
CA TYR A 167 -15.91 3.57 -0.17
C TYR A 167 -16.76 2.54 0.58
N LYS A 168 -18.00 2.89 0.89
CA LYS A 168 -18.94 1.96 1.49
C LYS A 168 -19.58 1.11 0.41
N GLU A 169 -19.43 -0.20 0.52
CA GLU A 169 -20.06 -1.16 -0.38
C GLU A 169 -21.32 -1.74 0.24
N THR A 170 -22.41 -1.83 -0.55
CA THR A 170 -23.63 -2.48 -0.10
C THR A 170 -23.49 -4.00 -0.18
N VAL A 171 -24.24 -4.73 0.66
CA VAL A 171 -24.28 -6.20 0.63
C VAL A 171 -24.65 -6.72 -0.77
N LYS A 172 -25.58 -6.05 -1.46
CA LYS A 172 -25.98 -6.37 -2.83
C LYS A 172 -24.79 -6.29 -3.79
N ASN A 173 -24.01 -5.21 -3.73
CA ASN A 173 -22.82 -5.04 -4.59
C ASN A 173 -21.74 -6.09 -4.28
N LYS A 174 -21.52 -6.44 -3.00
CA LYS A 174 -20.60 -7.52 -2.61
C LYS A 174 -21.00 -8.86 -3.25
N LEU A 175 -22.27 -9.23 -3.15
CA LEU A 175 -22.78 -10.46 -3.77
C LEU A 175 -22.59 -10.44 -5.29
N THR A 176 -22.94 -9.31 -5.93
CA THR A 176 -22.74 -9.13 -7.37
C THR A 176 -21.28 -9.27 -7.77
N ASN A 177 -20.35 -8.68 -7.00
CA ASN A 177 -18.91 -8.77 -7.26
C ASN A 177 -18.38 -10.20 -7.09
N VAL A 178 -18.86 -10.94 -6.08
CA VAL A 178 -18.51 -12.36 -5.88
C VAL A 178 -18.98 -13.21 -7.05
N LEU A 179 -20.25 -13.01 -7.49
CA LEU A 179 -20.80 -13.73 -8.64
C LEU A 179 -20.05 -13.39 -9.93
N SER A 180 -19.80 -12.10 -10.19
CA SER A 180 -19.06 -11.64 -11.36
C SER A 180 -17.65 -12.22 -11.40
N ARG A 181 -16.95 -12.27 -10.26
CA ARG A 181 -15.63 -12.90 -10.15
C ARG A 181 -15.64 -14.38 -10.53
N ASN A 182 -16.66 -15.11 -10.12
CA ASN A 182 -16.80 -16.53 -10.43
C ASN A 182 -17.12 -16.76 -11.92
N ILE A 183 -17.98 -15.92 -12.50
CA ILE A 183 -18.31 -15.98 -13.93
C ILE A 183 -17.08 -15.65 -14.79
N HIS A 184 -16.31 -14.63 -14.38
CA HIS A 184 -15.12 -14.16 -15.13
C HIS A 184 -13.82 -14.76 -14.58
N ARG A 185 -13.84 -16.05 -14.22
CA ARG A 185 -12.74 -16.74 -13.55
C ARG A 185 -11.39 -16.60 -14.28
N LEU A 186 -11.38 -16.63 -15.62
CA LEU A 186 -10.15 -16.51 -16.42
C LEU A 186 -9.55 -15.10 -16.36
N SER A 187 -10.39 -14.05 -16.36
CA SER A 187 -9.92 -12.66 -16.23
C SER A 187 -9.60 -12.26 -14.79
N SER A 188 -9.93 -13.11 -13.82
CA SER A 188 -9.66 -12.93 -12.41
C SER A 188 -8.36 -13.59 -11.94
N ARG A 189 -7.69 -14.35 -12.82
CA ARG A 189 -6.43 -15.01 -12.47
C ARG A 189 -5.31 -13.98 -12.37
N PRO A 190 -4.62 -13.87 -11.22
CA PRO A 190 -3.52 -12.95 -11.06
C PRO A 190 -2.35 -13.32 -11.98
N TYR A 191 -1.56 -12.32 -12.36
CA TYR A 191 -0.29 -12.52 -13.07
C TYR A 191 0.80 -13.05 -12.15
N GLY A 192 0.81 -12.61 -10.88
CA GLY A 192 1.67 -13.15 -9.84
C GLY A 192 1.02 -14.29 -9.08
N ASP A 193 1.57 -14.64 -7.95
CA ASP A 193 1.06 -15.70 -7.08
C ASP A 193 -0.28 -15.35 -6.38
N GLY A 194 -0.62 -14.07 -6.36
CA GLY A 194 -1.83 -13.54 -5.68
C GLY A 194 -1.78 -13.67 -4.17
N LEU A 195 -0.67 -14.17 -3.61
CA LEU A 195 -0.53 -14.42 -2.18
C LEU A 195 -0.08 -13.17 -1.45
N GLY A 196 -0.74 -12.89 -0.35
CA GLY A 196 -0.29 -11.94 0.65
C GLY A 196 -0.03 -12.67 1.96
N LEU A 197 0.92 -12.20 2.73
CA LEU A 197 1.06 -12.66 4.11
C LEU A 197 -0.20 -12.25 4.87
N SER A 198 -1.05 -13.22 5.20
CA SER A 198 -2.20 -13.00 6.06
C SER A 198 -1.79 -13.31 7.50
N ILE A 199 -1.42 -12.30 8.24
CA ILE A 199 -1.13 -12.39 9.68
C ILE A 199 -2.44 -12.41 10.49
N ILE A 200 -3.57 -12.24 9.82
CA ILE A 200 -4.89 -12.25 10.46
C ILE A 200 -5.17 -13.67 10.94
N ALA A 201 -5.33 -13.82 12.24
CA ALA A 201 -5.79 -15.06 12.85
C ALA A 201 -7.03 -15.62 12.13
N ARG A 202 -7.07 -16.94 11.91
CA ARG A 202 -8.24 -17.60 11.27
C ARG A 202 -9.49 -17.25 12.05
N ARG A 203 -10.32 -16.40 11.50
CA ARG A 203 -11.60 -16.04 12.13
C ARG A 203 -12.53 -17.24 12.11
N THR A 204 -13.22 -17.49 13.22
CA THR A 204 -14.32 -18.45 13.29
C THR A 204 -15.43 -18.08 12.31
N ILE A 205 -16.31 -19.03 11.98
CA ILE A 205 -17.46 -18.77 11.10
C ILE A 205 -18.32 -17.62 11.66
N LEU A 206 -18.57 -17.61 12.97
CA LEU A 206 -19.27 -16.51 13.66
C LEU A 206 -18.52 -15.19 13.58
N GLY A 207 -17.19 -15.19 13.72
CA GLY A 207 -16.35 -14.00 13.55
C GLY A 207 -16.37 -13.47 12.12
N LYS A 208 -16.46 -14.35 11.11
CA LYS A 208 -16.65 -13.94 9.70
C LYS A 208 -18.02 -13.31 9.49
N LEU A 209 -19.08 -13.89 10.07
CA LEU A 209 -20.45 -13.35 9.97
C LEU A 209 -20.55 -11.99 10.68
N TYR A 210 -20.00 -11.88 11.90
CA TYR A 210 -19.95 -10.61 12.61
C TYR A 210 -19.17 -9.54 11.83
N SER A 211 -17.99 -9.87 11.30
CA SER A 211 -17.21 -8.94 10.47
C SER A 211 -17.95 -8.56 9.18
N PHE A 212 -18.79 -9.44 8.63
CA PHE A 212 -19.59 -9.13 7.45
C PHE A 212 -20.69 -8.10 7.75
N LEU A 213 -21.21 -8.08 8.96
CA LEU A 213 -22.28 -7.18 9.42
C LEU A 213 -21.76 -5.88 10.04
N THR A 214 -20.48 -5.78 10.37
CA THR A 214 -19.90 -4.59 10.99
C THR A 214 -19.63 -3.48 9.98
N ARG A 215 -19.48 -2.24 10.47
CA ARG A 215 -19.17 -1.05 9.66
C ARG A 215 -17.89 -1.24 8.82
N GLN A 216 -16.85 -1.86 9.38
CA GLN A 216 -15.58 -2.13 8.71
C GLN A 216 -15.71 -3.11 7.54
N ALA A 217 -16.56 -4.11 7.67
CA ALA A 217 -16.79 -5.08 6.59
C ALA A 217 -17.40 -4.44 5.33
N ASN A 218 -17.95 -3.24 5.45
CA ASN A 218 -18.55 -2.51 4.33
C ASN A 218 -17.60 -1.48 3.71
N LEU A 219 -16.43 -1.26 4.28
CA LEU A 219 -15.38 -0.43 3.68
C LEU A 219 -14.61 -1.25 2.67
N GLN A 220 -14.48 -0.73 1.45
CA GLN A 220 -13.71 -1.30 0.36
C GLN A 220 -12.72 -0.26 -0.14
N LEU A 221 -11.48 -0.65 -0.31
CA LEU A 221 -10.48 0.21 -0.93
C LEU A 221 -10.81 0.43 -2.41
N TYR A 222 -10.50 1.60 -2.92
CA TYR A 222 -10.36 1.76 -4.36
C TYR A 222 -9.10 0.98 -4.78
N SER A 223 -9.29 -0.24 -5.28
CA SER A 223 -8.21 -1.17 -5.55
C SER A 223 -8.35 -1.80 -6.94
N LEU A 224 -7.18 -2.09 -7.53
CA LEU A 224 -7.07 -2.87 -8.76
C LEU A 224 -6.64 -4.32 -8.50
N ASP A 225 -6.64 -4.76 -7.25
CA ASP A 225 -6.29 -6.14 -6.89
C ASP A 225 -7.37 -7.14 -7.28
N GLY A 226 -6.95 -8.26 -7.83
CA GLY A 226 -7.84 -9.35 -8.20
C GLY A 226 -8.81 -8.99 -9.32
N TYR A 227 -10.02 -9.51 -9.28
CA TYR A 227 -11.04 -9.18 -10.27
C TYR A 227 -11.61 -7.78 -10.04
N VAL A 228 -11.46 -6.92 -11.04
CA VAL A 228 -12.01 -5.56 -11.02
C VAL A 228 -13.30 -5.51 -11.83
N ASN A 229 -14.41 -5.26 -11.14
CA ASN A 229 -15.68 -4.90 -11.79
C ASN A 229 -15.63 -3.40 -12.12
N PHE A 230 -15.28 -3.08 -13.36
CA PHE A 230 -15.10 -1.69 -13.79
C PHE A 230 -16.36 -0.82 -13.61
N GLN A 231 -17.55 -1.36 -13.82
CA GLN A 231 -18.79 -0.61 -13.66
C GLN A 231 -19.01 -0.20 -12.19
N SER A 232 -18.72 -1.12 -11.27
CA SER A 232 -18.78 -0.85 -9.83
C SER A 232 -17.72 0.16 -9.42
N LEU A 233 -16.47 -0.03 -9.85
CA LEU A 233 -15.37 0.91 -9.59
C LEU A 233 -15.71 2.32 -10.08
N ARG A 234 -16.09 2.45 -11.34
CA ARG A 234 -16.49 3.72 -11.96
C ARG A 234 -17.62 4.40 -11.20
N LYS A 235 -18.71 3.66 -10.90
CA LYS A 235 -19.83 4.20 -10.14
C LYS A 235 -19.41 4.81 -8.80
N ASN A 236 -18.48 4.14 -8.10
CA ASN A 236 -17.99 4.65 -6.81
C ASN A 236 -17.06 5.84 -6.98
N LEU A 237 -16.27 5.90 -8.06
CA LEU A 237 -15.46 7.07 -8.40
C LEU A 237 -16.36 8.27 -8.74
N ASP A 238 -17.34 8.09 -9.62
CA ASP A 238 -18.27 9.15 -10.06
C ASP A 238 -19.13 9.70 -8.89
N ASN A 239 -19.39 8.89 -7.86
CA ASN A 239 -20.15 9.29 -6.67
C ASN A 239 -19.28 9.84 -5.53
N SER A 240 -17.96 9.86 -5.68
CA SER A 240 -17.08 10.46 -4.69
C SER A 240 -17.16 11.98 -4.72
N LEU A 241 -17.08 12.57 -3.54
CA LEU A 241 -16.98 14.04 -3.37
C LEU A 241 -15.53 14.51 -3.29
N LEU A 242 -14.57 13.58 -3.42
CA LEU A 242 -13.14 13.91 -3.35
C LEU A 242 -12.62 14.29 -4.74
N ASP A 243 -11.83 15.35 -4.78
CA ASP A 243 -11.15 15.80 -6.00
C ASP A 243 -10.06 14.82 -6.46
N PHE A 244 -9.43 14.14 -5.50
CA PHE A 244 -8.42 13.10 -5.72
C PHE A 244 -8.78 11.83 -4.98
N ILE A 245 -8.57 10.68 -5.63
CA ILE A 245 -8.80 9.36 -5.04
C ILE A 245 -7.55 8.52 -5.26
N THR A 246 -6.99 8.03 -4.16
CA THR A 246 -5.89 7.05 -4.21
C THR A 246 -6.42 5.69 -4.57
N ILE A 247 -5.91 5.12 -5.66
CA ILE A 247 -6.21 3.74 -6.08
C ILE A 247 -4.98 2.88 -5.81
N VAL A 248 -5.14 1.82 -5.04
CA VAL A 248 -4.03 0.91 -4.70
C VAL A 248 -4.02 -0.32 -5.59
N ALA A 249 -2.82 -0.86 -5.80
CA ALA A 249 -2.61 -2.12 -6.49
C ALA A 249 -1.37 -2.83 -5.95
N HIS A 250 -1.41 -4.15 -5.93
CA HIS A 250 -0.25 -4.99 -5.65
C HIS A 250 0.12 -5.77 -6.92
N PRO A 251 1.34 -5.67 -7.45
CA PRO A 251 1.74 -6.32 -8.70
C PRO A 251 1.39 -7.81 -8.74
N LYS A 252 1.60 -8.53 -7.64
CA LYS A 252 1.26 -9.95 -7.49
C LYS A 252 -0.23 -10.27 -7.62
N SER A 253 -1.10 -9.29 -7.41
CA SER A 253 -2.56 -9.45 -7.42
C SER A 253 -3.23 -8.86 -8.66
N LEU A 254 -2.46 -8.23 -9.55
CA LEU A 254 -2.99 -7.69 -10.81
C LEU A 254 -3.48 -8.79 -11.73
N THR A 255 -4.57 -8.52 -12.45
CA THR A 255 -5.23 -9.43 -13.37
C THR A 255 -5.48 -8.77 -14.72
N LYS A 256 -5.96 -9.52 -15.70
CA LYS A 256 -6.42 -8.94 -16.97
C LYS A 256 -7.50 -7.88 -16.77
N SER A 257 -8.40 -8.08 -15.78
CA SER A 257 -9.44 -7.10 -15.47
C SER A 257 -8.87 -5.82 -14.85
N SER A 258 -7.78 -5.90 -14.11
CA SER A 258 -7.06 -4.75 -13.55
C SER A 258 -6.49 -3.85 -14.65
N LEU A 259 -5.76 -4.45 -15.61
CA LEU A 259 -5.20 -3.70 -16.74
C LEU A 259 -6.30 -3.09 -17.61
N ARG A 260 -7.37 -3.84 -17.85
CA ARG A 260 -8.54 -3.33 -18.56
C ARG A 260 -9.20 -2.15 -17.85
N ALA A 261 -9.27 -2.18 -16.52
CA ALA A 261 -9.84 -1.08 -15.75
C ALA A 261 -9.00 0.19 -15.90
N ILE A 262 -7.66 0.10 -15.83
CA ILE A 262 -6.76 1.25 -16.05
C ILE A 262 -7.00 1.86 -17.44
N GLU A 263 -7.01 1.03 -18.48
CA GLU A 263 -7.28 1.46 -19.86
C GLU A 263 -8.63 2.19 -19.98
N LEU A 264 -9.67 1.64 -19.36
CA LEU A 264 -11.01 2.19 -19.41
C LEU A 264 -11.14 3.49 -18.60
N LEU A 265 -10.42 3.64 -17.49
CA LEU A 265 -10.36 4.90 -16.74
C LEU A 265 -9.79 6.00 -17.65
N GLY A 266 -8.66 5.77 -18.31
CA GLY A 266 -8.09 6.73 -19.26
C GLY A 266 -9.05 7.09 -20.40
N LYS A 267 -9.71 6.08 -21.02
CA LYS A 267 -10.70 6.31 -22.09
C LYS A 267 -11.94 7.09 -21.62
N LYS A 268 -12.26 7.07 -20.33
CA LYS A 268 -13.37 7.81 -19.74
C LYS A 268 -13.00 9.21 -19.27
N GLY A 269 -11.75 9.62 -19.49
CA GLY A 269 -11.29 10.96 -19.17
C GLY A 269 -10.82 11.16 -17.72
N TYR A 270 -10.69 10.09 -16.92
CA TYR A 270 -10.03 10.19 -15.62
C TYR A 270 -8.55 10.50 -15.81
N LYS A 271 -8.07 11.50 -15.09
CA LYS A 271 -6.66 11.85 -15.07
C LYS A 271 -5.95 11.02 -14.01
N LEU A 272 -4.89 10.33 -14.41
CA LEU A 272 -4.04 9.56 -13.49
C LEU A 272 -2.80 10.39 -13.19
N HIS A 273 -2.52 10.62 -11.93
CA HIS A 273 -1.39 11.40 -11.45
C HIS A 273 -0.57 10.62 -10.45
N SER A 274 0.71 10.96 -10.33
CA SER A 274 1.52 10.58 -9.17
C SER A 274 1.28 11.53 -8.01
N PHE A 275 1.82 11.23 -6.84
CA PHE A 275 1.71 12.09 -5.64
C PHE A 275 2.30 13.49 -5.85
N GLU A 276 3.22 13.68 -6.79
CA GLU A 276 3.80 14.98 -7.11
C GLU A 276 2.79 16.05 -7.51
N TYR A 277 1.61 15.64 -7.93
CA TYR A 277 0.55 16.59 -8.26
C TYR A 277 -0.01 17.31 -7.02
N ILE A 278 0.24 16.80 -5.82
CA ILE A 278 -0.33 17.28 -4.55
C ILE A 278 0.65 18.13 -3.75
N TYR A 279 1.97 17.96 -3.96
CA TYR A 279 3.01 18.72 -3.23
C TYR A 279 3.92 19.55 -4.11
#